data_c313433426632ca03f5ade858bfbe20f
#
_entry.id   c313433426632ca03f5ade858bfbe20f
#
_cell.length_a   1.000
_cell.length_b   1.000
_cell.length_c   1.000
_cell.angle_alpha   90.00
_cell.angle_beta   90.00
_cell.angle_gamma   90.00
#
_symmetry.space_group_name_H-M   'P 1'
#
loop_
_entity.id
_entity.type
_entity.pdbx_description
1 polymer ?
#
loop_
_entity_poly.entity_id
_entity_poly.type
_entity_poly.pdbx_seq_one_letter_code
_entity_poly.pdbx_strand_id
1 'polypeptide(L)'
;MSKSKLRSKILNLRKKNSNKKFSLNPDRIYRFLKKNKINFKNIGGYYPCNYEIDDLDMLYFLRNKKANISLPIIRENNQMDFFEWTNKDPLKINKYGIAEPTLGKKIYPDIIFVPLVAYDDDLNRLGYGGGFYDRYLEKVSKIKKIFKIGLGFSYQEIKKIPINKYDKKLDLIITEKKIIQ
;
A
#
# COMPACT_ATOMS: atom_id res chain seq x y z
N MET A 1 -7.84 15.35 -17.62
CA MET A 1 -8.91 14.55 -16.97
C MET A 1 -8.83 14.78 -15.46
N SER A 2 -9.99 14.97 -14.76
CA SER A 2 -9.99 15.15 -13.31
C SER A 2 -9.62 13.84 -12.58
N LYS A 3 -9.07 13.96 -11.34
CA LYS A 3 -8.75 12.79 -10.48
C LYS A 3 -9.97 11.87 -10.31
N SER A 4 -11.19 12.41 -10.18
CA SER A 4 -12.42 11.63 -10.02
C SER A 4 -12.71 10.77 -11.26
N LYS A 5 -12.75 11.37 -12.45
CA LYS A 5 -12.98 10.63 -13.71
C LYS A 5 -11.91 9.54 -13.93
N LEU A 6 -10.67 9.83 -13.57
CA LEU A 6 -9.57 8.87 -13.68
C LEU A 6 -9.75 7.68 -12.72
N ARG A 7 -10.15 7.94 -11.47
CA ARG A 7 -10.47 6.87 -10.50
C ARG A 7 -11.56 5.94 -11.04
N SER A 8 -12.68 6.51 -11.46
CA SER A 8 -13.81 5.72 -11.99
C SER A 8 -13.39 4.85 -13.16
N LYS A 9 -12.61 5.40 -14.10
CA LYS A 9 -12.09 4.64 -15.25
C LYS A 9 -11.23 3.44 -14.82
N ILE A 10 -10.26 3.66 -13.93
CA ILE A 10 -9.32 2.61 -13.51
C ILE A 10 -9.99 1.59 -12.58
N LEU A 11 -10.89 2.01 -11.70
CA LEU A 11 -11.65 1.07 -10.86
C LEU A 11 -12.56 0.16 -11.69
N ASN A 12 -13.20 0.68 -12.74
CA ASN A 12 -13.94 -0.14 -13.68
C ASN A 12 -13.04 -1.13 -14.44
N LEU A 13 -11.83 -0.69 -14.83
CA LEU A 13 -10.86 -1.57 -15.47
C LEU A 13 -10.40 -2.67 -14.50
N ARG A 14 -10.17 -2.34 -13.23
CA ARG A 14 -9.82 -3.30 -12.18
C ARG A 14 -10.92 -4.35 -12.00
N LYS A 15 -12.19 -3.92 -11.90
CA LYS A 15 -13.34 -4.82 -11.81
C LYS A 15 -13.41 -5.79 -13.00
N LYS A 16 -13.19 -5.29 -14.22
CA LYS A 16 -13.16 -6.14 -15.43
C LYS A 16 -12.02 -7.17 -15.43
N ASN A 17 -10.94 -6.89 -14.72
CA ASN A 17 -9.79 -7.80 -14.61
C ASN A 17 -9.80 -8.62 -13.30
N SER A 18 -10.86 -8.55 -12.48
CA SER A 18 -10.92 -9.24 -11.17
C SER A 18 -10.75 -10.76 -11.24
N ASN A 19 -11.12 -11.38 -12.36
CA ASN A 19 -10.98 -12.81 -12.56
C ASN A 19 -9.58 -13.24 -12.98
N LYS A 20 -8.67 -12.31 -13.26
CA LYS A 20 -7.28 -12.62 -13.63
C LYS A 20 -6.46 -12.78 -12.35
N LYS A 21 -5.82 -13.94 -12.22
CA LYS A 21 -4.90 -14.20 -11.10
C LYS A 21 -3.56 -13.53 -11.38
N PHE A 22 -3.39 -12.32 -10.86
CA PHE A 22 -2.10 -11.66 -10.81
C PHE A 22 -1.54 -11.78 -9.39
N SER A 23 -0.31 -12.21 -9.26
CA SER A 23 0.37 -12.27 -7.96
C SER A 23 1.73 -11.58 -8.01
N LEU A 24 2.13 -11.04 -6.89
CA LEU A 24 3.48 -10.56 -6.67
C LEU A 24 4.37 -11.75 -6.31
N ASN A 25 5.63 -11.71 -6.73
CA ASN A 25 6.61 -12.70 -6.31
C ASN A 25 7.32 -12.22 -5.03
N PRO A 26 7.02 -12.81 -3.85
CA PRO A 26 7.56 -12.35 -2.58
C PRO A 26 9.09 -12.45 -2.50
N ASP A 27 9.66 -13.51 -3.08
CA ASP A 27 11.10 -13.74 -3.05
C ASP A 27 11.86 -12.71 -3.91
N ARG A 28 11.30 -12.31 -5.06
CA ARG A 28 11.85 -11.24 -5.89
C ARG A 28 11.92 -9.90 -5.12
N ILE A 29 10.86 -9.58 -4.39
CA ILE A 29 10.78 -8.35 -3.60
C ILE A 29 11.77 -8.41 -2.42
N TYR A 30 11.82 -9.52 -1.71
CA TYR A 30 12.76 -9.71 -0.63
C TYR A 30 14.22 -9.57 -1.08
N ARG A 31 14.60 -10.21 -2.20
CA ARG A 31 15.95 -10.07 -2.78
C ARG A 31 16.25 -8.61 -3.15
N PHE A 32 15.26 -7.91 -3.71
CA PHE A 32 15.41 -6.50 -4.02
C PHE A 32 15.68 -5.66 -2.76
N LEU A 33 14.89 -5.84 -1.69
CA LEU A 33 15.08 -5.14 -0.42
C LEU A 33 16.47 -5.40 0.18
N LYS A 34 16.91 -6.66 0.18
CA LYS A 34 18.24 -7.06 0.66
C LYS A 34 19.37 -6.45 -0.16
N LYS A 35 19.30 -6.55 -1.49
CA LYS A 35 20.31 -6.00 -2.41
C LYS A 35 20.48 -4.49 -2.21
N ASN A 36 19.39 -3.78 -2.01
CA ASN A 36 19.41 -2.32 -1.84
C ASN A 36 19.56 -1.88 -0.37
N LYS A 37 19.82 -2.82 0.56
CA LYS A 37 20.02 -2.54 1.99
C LYS A 37 18.85 -1.76 2.63
N ILE A 38 17.63 -1.99 2.14
CA ILE A 38 16.44 -1.35 2.66
C ILE A 38 16.03 -2.06 3.96
N ASN A 39 15.89 -1.29 5.05
CA ASN A 39 15.42 -1.84 6.33
C ASN A 39 13.96 -2.27 6.22
N PHE A 40 13.66 -3.52 6.57
CA PHE A 40 12.33 -4.11 6.56
C PHE A 40 11.96 -4.78 7.88
N LYS A 41 12.52 -4.29 9.00
CA LYS A 41 12.21 -4.84 10.33
C LYS A 41 10.74 -4.67 10.68
N ASN A 42 10.16 -3.51 10.38
CA ASN A 42 8.74 -3.22 10.61
C ASN A 42 8.08 -2.86 9.29
N ILE A 43 7.05 -3.60 8.91
CA ILE A 43 6.36 -3.45 7.62
C ILE A 43 4.88 -3.12 7.89
N GLY A 44 4.40 -2.06 7.26
CA GLY A 44 2.99 -1.74 7.15
C GLY A 44 2.43 -2.27 5.83
N GLY A 45 1.47 -3.17 5.92
CA GLY A 45 0.68 -3.62 4.77
C GLY A 45 -0.69 -2.96 4.75
N TYR A 46 -1.61 -3.56 4.00
CA TYR A 46 -3.02 -3.21 3.99
C TYR A 46 -3.86 -4.49 3.89
N TYR A 47 -5.14 -4.39 4.19
CA TYR A 47 -6.08 -5.48 3.88
C TYR A 47 -6.73 -5.18 2.52
N PRO A 48 -6.55 -6.04 1.51
CA PRO A 48 -6.99 -5.75 0.14
C PRO A 48 -8.50 -5.51 0.05
N CYS A 49 -8.90 -4.49 -0.67
CA CYS A 49 -10.30 -4.21 -0.97
C CYS A 49 -10.48 -3.80 -2.44
N ASN A 50 -11.71 -3.85 -2.93
CA ASN A 50 -12.05 -3.43 -4.30
C ASN A 50 -11.12 -4.01 -5.38
N TYR A 51 -10.81 -5.31 -5.29
CA TYR A 51 -9.90 -6.02 -6.21
C TYR A 51 -8.49 -5.41 -6.28
N GLU A 52 -7.97 -4.91 -5.17
CA GLU A 52 -6.58 -4.52 -5.04
C GLU A 52 -5.65 -5.72 -5.22
N ILE A 53 -4.39 -5.44 -5.51
CA ILE A 53 -3.38 -6.50 -5.47
C ILE A 53 -3.26 -6.99 -4.02
N ASP A 54 -3.29 -8.31 -3.87
CA ASP A 54 -3.20 -8.92 -2.54
C ASP A 54 -1.74 -8.90 -2.07
N ASP A 55 -1.49 -8.25 -0.94
CA ASP A 55 -0.18 -8.20 -0.31
C ASP A 55 -0.03 -9.16 0.87
N LEU A 56 -1.09 -9.88 1.27
CA LEU A 56 -1.07 -10.76 2.45
C LEU A 56 -0.04 -11.87 2.34
N ASP A 57 0.07 -12.54 1.19
CA ASP A 57 1.10 -13.56 0.97
C ASP A 57 2.51 -12.98 1.09
N MET A 58 2.71 -11.76 0.62
CA MET A 58 3.94 -11.01 0.77
C MET A 58 4.25 -10.72 2.24
N LEU A 59 3.24 -10.26 2.99
CA LEU A 59 3.37 -9.96 4.41
C LEU A 59 3.73 -11.23 5.21
N TYR A 60 3.07 -12.36 4.92
CA TYR A 60 3.38 -13.65 5.55
C TYR A 60 4.79 -14.12 5.23
N PHE A 61 5.20 -14.01 3.96
CA PHE A 61 6.56 -14.35 3.56
C PHE A 61 7.60 -13.50 4.31
N LEU A 62 7.42 -12.18 4.37
CA LEU A 62 8.34 -11.27 5.05
C LEU A 62 8.35 -11.48 6.57
N ARG A 63 7.21 -11.86 7.16
CA ARG A 63 7.15 -12.27 8.56
C ARG A 63 8.02 -13.49 8.84
N ASN A 64 8.00 -14.50 7.96
CA ASN A 64 8.89 -15.66 8.05
C ASN A 64 10.38 -15.28 7.90
N LYS A 65 10.67 -14.10 7.33
CA LYS A 65 12.01 -13.47 7.31
C LYS A 65 12.26 -12.55 8.52
N LYS A 66 11.47 -12.71 9.62
CA LYS A 66 11.57 -12.00 10.91
C LYS A 66 11.16 -10.51 10.84
N ALA A 67 10.36 -10.10 9.88
CA ALA A 67 9.73 -8.78 9.89
C ALA A 67 8.52 -8.75 10.85
N ASN A 68 8.34 -7.64 11.55
CA ASN A 68 7.10 -7.34 12.26
C ASN A 68 6.09 -6.75 11.28
N ILE A 69 4.92 -7.34 11.20
CA ILE A 69 3.87 -6.90 10.29
C ILE A 69 2.85 -6.06 11.04
N SER A 70 2.35 -5.03 10.36
CA SER A 70 1.30 -4.17 10.88
C SER A 70 0.29 -3.83 9.78
N LEU A 71 -0.97 -3.63 10.19
CA LEU A 71 -2.04 -3.16 9.33
C LEU A 71 -2.60 -1.83 9.85
N PRO A 72 -3.18 -1.00 8.98
CA PRO A 72 -3.73 0.28 9.36
C PRO A 72 -5.07 0.13 10.10
N ILE A 73 -5.27 0.93 11.14
CA ILE A 73 -6.57 1.19 11.76
C ILE A 73 -6.98 2.63 11.43
N ILE A 74 -8.18 2.78 10.89
CA ILE A 74 -8.76 4.07 10.57
C ILE A 74 -9.17 4.78 11.86
N ARG A 75 -8.81 6.05 11.96
CA ARG A 75 -9.17 6.95 13.06
C ARG A 75 -10.13 8.04 12.57
N GLU A 76 -10.65 8.82 13.51
CA GLU A 76 -11.44 10.00 13.20
C GLU A 76 -10.64 11.01 12.34
N ASN A 77 -11.35 11.94 11.71
CA ASN A 77 -10.79 12.98 10.85
C ASN A 77 -9.88 12.43 9.74
N ASN A 78 -10.24 11.25 9.21
CA ASN A 78 -9.50 10.55 8.17
C ASN A 78 -8.01 10.32 8.52
N GLN A 79 -7.69 10.19 9.79
CA GLN A 79 -6.39 9.75 10.27
C GLN A 79 -6.29 8.24 10.24
N MET A 80 -5.07 7.71 10.25
CA MET A 80 -4.80 6.29 10.46
C MET A 80 -3.50 6.11 11.21
N ASP A 81 -3.36 4.96 11.87
CA ASP A 81 -2.12 4.51 12.49
C ASP A 81 -1.95 3.02 12.21
N PHE A 82 -0.70 2.54 12.19
CA PHE A 82 -0.39 1.12 11.98
C PHE A 82 -0.28 0.40 13.32
N PHE A 83 -0.86 -0.81 13.38
CA PHE A 83 -0.86 -1.67 14.56
C PHE A 83 -0.32 -3.05 14.21
N GLU A 84 0.50 -3.60 15.10
CA GLU A 84 1.02 -4.96 14.97
C GLU A 84 -0.12 -5.94 14.72
N TRP A 85 0.11 -6.83 13.76
CA TRP A 85 -0.88 -7.82 13.37
C TRP A 85 -0.23 -9.11 12.90
N THR A 86 -0.91 -10.20 13.20
CA THR A 86 -0.58 -11.53 12.72
C THR A 86 -1.84 -12.19 12.16
N ASN A 87 -1.68 -13.21 11.33
CA ASN A 87 -2.81 -13.97 10.78
C ASN A 87 -3.65 -14.74 11.83
N LYS A 88 -3.22 -14.74 13.09
CA LYS A 88 -3.96 -15.30 14.23
C LYS A 88 -4.79 -14.25 14.99
N ASP A 89 -4.51 -12.99 14.73
CA ASP A 89 -5.20 -11.90 15.42
C ASP A 89 -6.54 -11.59 14.75
N PRO A 90 -7.58 -11.30 15.54
CA PRO A 90 -8.89 -10.99 14.98
C PRO A 90 -8.90 -9.67 14.22
N LEU A 91 -9.70 -9.63 13.19
CA LEU A 91 -9.99 -8.43 12.41
C LEU A 91 -11.46 -8.03 12.61
N LYS A 92 -11.72 -6.73 12.53
CA LYS A 92 -13.08 -6.17 12.44
C LYS A 92 -13.26 -5.43 11.13
N ILE A 93 -14.47 -5.31 10.68
CA ILE A 93 -14.80 -4.49 9.50
C ILE A 93 -15.07 -3.05 9.94
N ASN A 94 -14.36 -2.11 9.34
CA ASN A 94 -14.54 -0.69 9.62
C ASN A 94 -15.68 -0.09 8.79
N LYS A 95 -15.97 1.20 8.99
CA LYS A 95 -17.05 1.93 8.29
C LYS A 95 -16.90 2.01 6.77
N TYR A 96 -15.75 1.65 6.22
CA TYR A 96 -15.50 1.60 4.77
C TYR A 96 -15.59 0.17 4.22
N GLY A 97 -15.97 -0.81 5.03
CA GLY A 97 -16.04 -2.22 4.64
C GLY A 97 -14.67 -2.90 4.55
N ILE A 98 -13.64 -2.33 5.15
CA ILE A 98 -12.27 -2.84 5.10
C ILE A 98 -11.93 -3.51 6.44
N ALA A 99 -11.30 -4.68 6.38
CA ALA A 99 -10.84 -5.37 7.58
C ALA A 99 -9.63 -4.63 8.20
N GLU A 100 -9.68 -4.43 9.51
CA GLU A 100 -8.60 -3.79 10.29
C GLU A 100 -8.40 -4.52 11.63
N PRO A 101 -7.21 -4.49 12.24
CA PRO A 101 -6.96 -5.09 13.55
C PRO A 101 -7.91 -4.57 14.63
N THR A 102 -8.35 -5.44 15.53
CA THR A 102 -9.15 -5.04 16.70
C THR A 102 -8.29 -4.47 17.82
N LEU A 103 -7.12 -5.08 18.02
CA LEU A 103 -6.13 -4.77 19.05
C LEU A 103 -4.73 -4.79 18.42
N GLY A 104 -3.75 -4.33 19.15
CA GLY A 104 -2.35 -4.41 18.74
C GLY A 104 -1.52 -3.24 19.29
N LYS A 105 -0.21 -3.46 19.30
CA LYS A 105 0.76 -2.41 19.62
C LYS A 105 0.90 -1.48 18.42
N LYS A 106 0.86 -0.17 18.65
CA LYS A 106 1.14 0.83 17.60
C LYS A 106 2.59 0.70 17.13
N ILE A 107 2.75 0.65 15.80
CA ILE A 107 4.06 0.55 15.15
C ILE A 107 4.24 1.72 14.17
N TYR A 108 5.47 2.19 14.05
CA TYR A 108 5.92 3.06 12.97
C TYR A 108 6.73 2.22 11.98
N PRO A 109 6.16 1.83 10.83
CA PRO A 109 6.81 0.97 9.85
C PRO A 109 8.11 1.59 9.28
N ASP A 110 9.05 0.73 8.88
CA ASP A 110 10.22 1.10 8.08
C ASP A 110 9.86 1.15 6.59
N ILE A 111 9.01 0.18 6.19
CA ILE A 111 8.41 0.09 4.85
C ILE A 111 6.89 0.16 4.99
N ILE A 112 6.24 0.85 4.06
CA ILE A 112 4.79 0.80 3.91
C ILE A 112 4.47 0.34 2.48
N PHE A 113 3.66 -0.72 2.37
CA PHE A 113 2.97 -1.05 1.14
C PHE A 113 1.74 -0.13 1.01
N VAL A 114 1.67 0.56 -0.10
CA VAL A 114 0.66 1.59 -0.34
C VAL A 114 -0.26 1.13 -1.45
N PRO A 115 -1.56 0.89 -1.16
CA PRO A 115 -2.54 0.59 -2.19
C PRO A 115 -2.75 1.82 -3.09
N LEU A 116 -3.01 1.57 -4.36
CA LEU A 116 -3.21 2.63 -5.33
C LEU A 116 -4.27 2.28 -6.36
N VAL A 117 -4.92 3.29 -6.91
CA VAL A 117 -5.85 3.17 -8.03
C VAL A 117 -5.11 3.27 -9.35
N ALA A 118 -4.15 4.18 -9.46
CA ALA A 118 -3.28 4.36 -10.62
C ALA A 118 -1.93 4.90 -10.19
N TYR A 119 -0.95 4.79 -11.08
CA TYR A 119 0.40 5.33 -10.90
C TYR A 119 0.98 5.82 -12.23
N ASP A 120 2.04 6.61 -12.16
CA ASP A 120 2.85 7.02 -13.32
C ASP A 120 4.33 6.73 -13.11
N ASP A 121 5.14 6.90 -14.14
CA ASP A 121 6.58 6.65 -14.12
C ASP A 121 7.36 7.64 -13.23
N ASP A 122 6.75 8.77 -12.86
CA ASP A 122 7.30 9.71 -11.89
C ASP A 122 7.08 9.29 -10.43
N LEU A 123 6.57 8.06 -10.17
CA LEU A 123 6.22 7.51 -8.86
C LEU A 123 5.07 8.25 -8.15
N ASN A 124 4.28 9.01 -8.88
CA ASN A 124 3.06 9.57 -8.35
C ASN A 124 1.97 8.49 -8.29
N ARG A 125 1.11 8.59 -7.30
CA ARG A 125 -0.03 7.68 -7.16
C ARG A 125 -1.36 8.41 -7.11
N LEU A 126 -2.39 7.76 -7.61
CA LEU A 126 -3.78 8.11 -7.41
C LEU A 126 -4.39 7.14 -6.40
N GLY A 127 -4.74 7.63 -5.22
CA GLY A 127 -5.51 6.87 -4.22
C GLY A 127 -7.01 7.03 -4.39
N TYR A 128 -7.78 6.46 -3.47
CA TYR A 128 -9.26 6.51 -3.49
C TYR A 128 -9.87 7.89 -3.17
N GLY A 129 -9.07 8.83 -2.67
CA GLY A 129 -9.51 10.21 -2.41
C GLY A 129 -9.70 10.57 -0.95
N GLY A 130 -9.64 9.63 -0.02
CA GLY A 130 -9.73 9.88 1.42
C GLY A 130 -8.50 10.55 2.03
N GLY A 131 -7.34 10.52 1.35
CA GLY A 131 -6.09 11.14 1.78
C GLY A 131 -5.44 10.53 3.04
N PHE A 132 -5.84 9.33 3.43
CA PHE A 132 -5.34 8.64 4.63
C PHE A 132 -3.82 8.47 4.62
N TYR A 133 -3.30 7.91 3.53
CA TYR A 133 -1.86 7.68 3.38
C TYR A 133 -1.07 8.98 3.30
N ASP A 134 -1.56 10.01 2.60
CA ASP A 134 -0.85 11.29 2.48
C ASP A 134 -0.71 11.97 3.84
N ARG A 135 -1.79 12.01 4.65
CA ARG A 135 -1.75 12.53 6.01
C ARG A 135 -0.86 11.70 6.94
N TYR A 136 -0.95 10.37 6.84
CA TYR A 136 -0.09 9.50 7.65
C TYR A 136 1.39 9.72 7.32
N LEU A 137 1.74 9.72 6.05
CA LEU A 137 3.11 9.93 5.59
C LEU A 137 3.64 11.32 5.99
N GLU A 138 2.81 12.36 5.89
CA GLU A 138 3.14 13.70 6.38
C GLU A 138 3.44 13.71 7.88
N LYS A 139 2.57 13.08 8.68
CA LYS A 139 2.73 12.98 10.13
C LYS A 139 4.02 12.24 10.50
N VAL A 140 4.24 11.08 9.89
CA VAL A 140 5.35 10.19 10.29
C VAL A 140 6.68 10.62 9.71
N SER A 141 6.72 11.36 8.60
CA SER A 141 7.96 11.94 8.05
C SER A 141 8.70 12.84 9.04
N LYS A 142 7.98 13.40 10.03
CA LYS A 142 8.55 14.19 11.12
C LYS A 142 9.19 13.34 12.23
N ILE A 143 8.94 12.03 12.24
CA ILE A 143 9.40 11.09 13.28
C ILE A 143 10.52 10.22 12.74
N LYS A 144 10.33 9.67 11.54
CA LYS A 144 11.31 8.79 10.90
C LYS A 144 11.14 8.75 9.38
N LYS A 145 12.19 8.37 8.68
CA LYS A 145 12.14 8.07 7.25
C LYS A 145 11.42 6.74 7.03
N ILE A 146 10.46 6.72 6.12
CA ILE A 146 9.71 5.53 5.70
C ILE A 146 9.95 5.29 4.22
N PHE A 147 10.17 4.04 3.85
CA PHE A 147 10.26 3.62 2.46
C PHE A 147 8.86 3.24 1.95
N LYS A 148 8.37 3.94 0.95
CA LYS A 148 7.00 3.85 0.43
C LYS A 148 6.98 3.04 -0.86
N ILE A 149 6.38 1.86 -0.82
CA ILE A 149 6.26 0.96 -1.95
C ILE A 149 4.81 0.90 -2.41
N GLY A 150 4.52 1.41 -3.60
CA GLY A 150 3.21 1.25 -4.23
C GLY A 150 3.04 -0.15 -4.78
N LEU A 151 1.91 -0.77 -4.50
CA LEU A 151 1.54 -2.05 -5.09
C LEU A 151 0.39 -1.86 -6.06
N GLY A 152 0.58 -2.28 -7.30
CA GLY A 152 -0.43 -2.12 -8.33
C GLY A 152 -0.25 -3.10 -9.49
N PHE A 153 -1.27 -3.21 -10.31
CA PHE A 153 -1.20 -4.00 -11.55
C PHE A 153 -0.61 -3.18 -12.68
N SER A 154 0.07 -3.82 -13.62
CA SER A 154 0.70 -3.14 -14.76
C SER A 154 -0.29 -2.30 -15.59
N TYR A 155 -1.55 -2.72 -15.67
CA TYR A 155 -2.60 -1.98 -16.39
C TYR A 155 -3.11 -0.71 -15.68
N GLN A 156 -2.66 -0.44 -14.44
CA GLN A 156 -2.99 0.77 -13.68
C GLN A 156 -2.00 1.92 -13.96
N GLU A 157 -1.01 1.66 -14.80
CA GLU A 157 -0.06 2.67 -15.26
C GLU A 157 -0.75 3.67 -16.18
N ILE A 158 -0.50 4.95 -15.95
CA ILE A 158 -1.01 6.02 -16.80
C ILE A 158 0.10 7.03 -17.09
N LYS A 159 -0.02 7.75 -18.19
CA LYS A 159 1.03 8.68 -18.64
C LYS A 159 1.37 9.75 -17.61
N LYS A 160 0.38 10.31 -16.90
CA LYS A 160 0.59 11.35 -15.88
C LYS A 160 -0.57 11.47 -14.93
N ILE A 161 -0.28 11.48 -13.63
CA ILE A 161 -1.25 11.72 -12.56
C ILE A 161 -1.33 13.22 -12.26
N PRO A 162 -2.53 13.82 -12.22
CA PRO A 162 -2.69 15.17 -11.70
C PRO A 162 -2.33 15.20 -10.21
N ILE A 163 -1.27 15.90 -9.85
CA ILE A 163 -0.80 16.03 -8.46
C ILE A 163 -1.19 17.36 -7.85
N ASN A 164 -1.20 17.42 -6.53
CA ASN A 164 -1.32 18.65 -5.74
C ASN A 164 -0.25 18.67 -4.64
N LYS A 165 -0.16 19.76 -3.89
CA LYS A 165 0.86 19.99 -2.85
C LYS A 165 0.84 18.99 -1.68
N TYR A 166 -0.26 18.26 -1.50
CA TYR A 166 -0.42 17.30 -0.40
C TYR A 166 -0.09 15.87 -0.83
N ASP A 167 -0.08 15.58 -2.13
CA ASP A 167 0.20 14.24 -2.63
C ASP A 167 1.67 13.85 -2.33
N LYS A 168 1.88 12.69 -1.75
CA LYS A 168 3.23 12.19 -1.42
C LYS A 168 3.67 11.18 -2.47
N LYS A 169 4.84 11.41 -3.06
CA LYS A 169 5.49 10.45 -3.96
C LYS A 169 5.84 9.15 -3.26
N LEU A 170 5.83 8.09 -4.04
CA LEU A 170 6.37 6.79 -3.64
C LEU A 170 7.90 6.76 -3.85
N ASP A 171 8.57 5.78 -3.24
CA ASP A 171 9.99 5.52 -3.47
C ASP A 171 10.18 4.37 -4.47
N LEU A 172 9.13 3.56 -4.65
CA LEU A 172 9.12 2.40 -5.52
C LEU A 172 7.69 2.02 -5.89
N ILE A 173 7.49 1.48 -7.09
CA ILE A 173 6.24 0.83 -7.47
C ILE A 173 6.55 -0.59 -7.94
N ILE A 174 5.78 -1.56 -7.43
CA ILE A 174 5.90 -2.97 -7.79
C ILE A 174 4.61 -3.42 -8.45
N THR A 175 4.77 -4.06 -9.59
CA THR A 175 3.69 -4.71 -10.30
C THR A 175 4.01 -6.19 -10.53
N GLU A 176 3.05 -6.95 -11.02
CA GLU A 176 3.28 -8.34 -11.43
C GLU A 176 4.35 -8.46 -12.54
N LYS A 177 4.63 -7.37 -13.27
CA LYS A 177 5.57 -7.37 -14.39
C LYS A 177 6.92 -6.73 -14.05
N LYS A 178 6.92 -5.55 -13.43
CA LYS A 178 8.12 -4.72 -13.26
C LYS A 178 8.22 -4.06 -11.89
N ILE A 179 9.42 -3.64 -11.55
CA ILE A 179 9.74 -2.74 -10.45
C ILE A 179 10.13 -1.40 -11.07
N ILE A 180 9.52 -0.30 -10.63
CA ILE A 180 9.73 1.06 -11.13
C ILE A 180 10.37 1.88 -10.00
N GLN A 181 11.50 2.51 -10.30
CA GLN A 181 12.27 3.39 -9.40
C GLN A 181 12.44 4.77 -10.01
#